data_5b20835a73ed5c6020b6981923e23ed9
#
_entry.id   5b20835a73ed5c6020b6981923e23ed9
#
_cell.length_a   1.000
_cell.length_b   1.000
_cell.length_c   1.000
_cell.angle_alpha   90.00
_cell.angle_beta   90.00
_cell.angle_gamma   90.00
#
_symmetry.space_group_name_H-M   'P 1'
#
loop_
_entity.id
_entity.type
_entity.pdbx_description
1 polymer ?
#
loop_
_entity_poly.entity_id
_entity_poly.type
_entity_poly.pdbx_seq_one_letter_code
_entity_poly.pdbx_strand_id
1 'polypeptide(L)'
;MRGSSIQSTPPPLLRGQFLHLVFLATAITLLLVLSNPGPAYWQGIPVAVWFWSALSIPILHQVYVLLCWRLELRSQSVTSRWGLKRGFRIYTIGFFVLFSSRFLSLLLLAVADQASLPMSMGLRWALATPIFLVAGYAMFSVKHYFGFQRAAGIDHFDLAYRTKPMVRDGMFRWTKNAMYTFAIQATWLFGILAASRLAMIVACFQSVYVWVHYFGTEKPDMDYIYHR
;
A
#
# COMPACT_ATOMS: atom_id res chain seq x y z
N MET A 1 37.93 -23.11 12.38
CA MET A 1 37.82 -21.73 11.86
C MET A 1 36.36 -21.29 12.07
N ARG A 2 36.11 -20.40 13.04
CA ARG A 2 34.77 -19.84 13.26
C ARG A 2 34.61 -18.71 12.23
N GLY A 3 33.81 -18.95 11.21
CA GLY A 3 33.40 -17.90 10.29
C GLY A 3 32.66 -16.82 11.09
N SER A 4 33.24 -15.64 11.19
CA SER A 4 32.57 -14.45 11.68
C SER A 4 31.37 -14.16 10.76
N SER A 5 30.18 -14.54 11.19
CA SER A 5 28.97 -14.06 10.55
C SER A 5 28.99 -12.53 10.68
N ILE A 6 29.25 -11.86 9.59
CA ILE A 6 29.09 -10.40 9.48
C ILE A 6 27.58 -10.17 9.76
N GLN A 7 27.24 -9.78 10.99
CA GLN A 7 25.91 -9.34 11.31
C GLN A 7 25.67 -8.07 10.51
N SER A 8 24.90 -8.19 9.44
CA SER A 8 24.48 -7.04 8.65
C SER A 8 23.69 -6.08 9.57
N THR A 9 24.08 -4.80 9.57
CA THR A 9 23.36 -3.80 10.36
C THR A 9 21.99 -3.51 9.74
N PRO A 10 20.94 -3.28 10.57
CA PRO A 10 19.62 -2.95 10.04
C PRO A 10 19.67 -1.67 9.18
N PRO A 11 18.86 -1.60 8.11
CA PRO A 11 18.88 -0.45 7.22
C PRO A 11 18.68 0.87 7.97
N PRO A 12 19.43 1.94 7.62
CA PRO A 12 19.20 3.28 8.16
C PRO A 12 17.76 3.75 7.92
N LEU A 13 17.23 4.60 8.81
CA LEU A 13 15.84 5.07 8.75
C LEU A 13 15.47 5.63 7.37
N LEU A 14 16.34 6.44 6.79
CA LEU A 14 16.10 7.14 5.52
C LEU A 14 16.65 6.40 4.28
N ARG A 15 17.14 5.17 4.42
CA ARG A 15 17.61 4.41 3.25
C ARG A 15 16.48 4.21 2.25
N GLY A 16 16.71 4.59 0.99
CA GLY A 16 15.74 4.49 -0.10
C GLY A 16 14.71 5.64 -0.15
N GLN A 17 14.68 6.54 0.86
CA GLN A 17 13.67 7.60 0.94
C GLN A 17 13.92 8.76 -0.04
N PHE A 18 15.12 8.89 -0.60
CA PHE A 18 15.38 9.84 -1.68
C PHE A 18 14.51 9.55 -2.90
N LEU A 19 14.43 8.28 -3.32
CA LEU A 19 13.54 7.86 -4.42
C LEU A 19 12.07 8.18 -4.11
N HIS A 20 11.66 7.95 -2.86
CA HIS A 20 10.32 8.24 -2.37
C HIS A 20 9.99 9.74 -2.49
N LEU A 21 10.89 10.61 -2.03
CA LEU A 21 10.72 12.07 -2.09
C LEU A 21 10.68 12.58 -3.53
N VAL A 22 11.58 12.10 -4.40
CA VAL A 22 11.61 12.47 -5.82
C VAL A 22 10.31 12.05 -6.51
N PHE A 23 9.84 10.82 -6.25
CA PHE A 23 8.57 10.36 -6.80
C PHE A 23 7.40 11.23 -6.32
N LEU A 24 7.30 11.52 -5.02
CA LEU A 24 6.21 12.33 -4.47
C LEU A 24 6.23 13.74 -5.04
N ALA A 25 7.41 14.39 -5.10
CA ALA A 25 7.53 15.73 -5.67
C ALA A 25 7.07 15.75 -7.14
N THR A 26 7.53 14.80 -7.94
CA THR A 26 7.14 14.68 -9.37
C THR A 26 5.64 14.38 -9.50
N ALA A 27 5.13 13.38 -8.76
CA ALA A 27 3.73 12.98 -8.85
C ALA A 27 2.79 14.10 -8.40
N ILE A 28 3.08 14.78 -7.29
CA ILE A 28 2.26 15.91 -6.80
C ILE A 28 2.27 17.05 -7.81
N THR A 29 3.44 17.41 -8.38
CA THR A 29 3.53 18.44 -9.42
C THR A 29 2.68 18.08 -10.63
N LEU A 30 2.78 16.86 -11.14
CA LEU A 30 1.97 16.38 -12.26
C LEU A 30 0.47 16.41 -11.91
N LEU A 31 0.10 15.99 -10.71
CA LEU A 31 -1.28 15.99 -10.27
C LEU A 31 -1.84 17.39 -10.11
N LEU A 32 -1.07 18.36 -9.63
CA LEU A 32 -1.47 19.76 -9.56
C LEU A 32 -1.75 20.35 -10.96
N VAL A 33 -0.96 19.95 -11.96
CA VAL A 33 -1.12 20.43 -13.34
C VAL A 33 -2.25 19.72 -14.07
N LEU A 34 -2.38 18.40 -13.91
CA LEU A 34 -3.24 17.55 -14.76
C LEU A 34 -4.62 17.27 -14.18
N SER A 35 -4.79 17.27 -12.85
CA SER A 35 -6.02 16.75 -12.25
C SER A 35 -7.17 17.73 -12.24
N ASN A 36 -6.92 18.99 -11.97
CA ASN A 36 -7.92 20.06 -11.79
C ASN A 36 -9.29 19.54 -11.27
N PRO A 37 -9.51 19.39 -9.96
CA PRO A 37 -10.77 18.86 -9.42
C PRO A 37 -12.00 19.74 -9.72
N GLY A 38 -11.78 20.95 -10.23
CA GLY A 38 -12.85 21.91 -10.53
C GLY A 38 -13.54 22.45 -9.27
N PRO A 39 -14.56 23.29 -9.47
CA PRO A 39 -15.32 23.92 -8.38
C PRO A 39 -16.50 23.07 -7.88
N ALA A 40 -16.60 21.80 -8.29
CA ALA A 40 -17.73 20.92 -7.93
C ALA A 40 -17.76 20.60 -6.43
N TYR A 41 -18.97 20.38 -5.91
CA TYR A 41 -19.23 20.01 -4.52
C TYR A 41 -20.03 18.70 -4.46
N TRP A 42 -19.75 17.89 -3.44
CA TRP A 42 -20.55 16.74 -3.08
C TRP A 42 -20.82 16.77 -1.57
N GLN A 43 -22.11 16.69 -1.17
CA GLN A 43 -22.54 16.82 0.22
C GLN A 43 -22.01 18.10 0.92
N GLY A 44 -21.97 19.22 0.21
CA GLY A 44 -21.45 20.50 0.71
C GLY A 44 -19.93 20.59 0.87
N ILE A 45 -19.18 19.54 0.48
CA ILE A 45 -17.72 19.50 0.55
C ILE A 45 -17.16 19.59 -0.86
N PRO A 46 -16.15 20.46 -1.11
CA PRO A 46 -15.50 20.53 -2.42
C PRO A 46 -14.92 19.19 -2.84
N VAL A 47 -15.08 18.80 -4.12
CA VAL A 47 -14.50 17.55 -4.67
C VAL A 47 -12.99 17.53 -4.50
N ALA A 48 -12.34 18.69 -4.52
CA ALA A 48 -10.90 18.83 -4.26
C ALA A 48 -10.48 18.26 -2.87
N VAL A 49 -11.33 18.40 -1.84
CA VAL A 49 -11.05 17.85 -0.50
C VAL A 49 -11.00 16.33 -0.53
N TRP A 50 -11.97 15.70 -1.22
CA TRP A 50 -11.99 14.25 -1.40
C TRP A 50 -10.79 13.75 -2.20
N PHE A 51 -10.41 14.49 -3.26
CA PHE A 51 -9.25 14.18 -4.09
C PHE A 51 -7.94 14.20 -3.29
N TRP A 52 -7.68 15.30 -2.58
CA TRP A 52 -6.45 15.42 -1.78
C TRP A 52 -6.42 14.45 -0.60
N SER A 53 -7.57 14.14 0.00
CA SER A 53 -7.66 13.11 1.04
C SER A 53 -7.31 11.74 0.50
N ALA A 54 -7.83 11.36 -0.68
CA ALA A 54 -7.54 10.07 -1.32
C ALA A 54 -6.07 9.93 -1.76
N LEU A 55 -5.36 11.03 -1.98
CA LEU A 55 -3.91 11.06 -2.24
C LEU A 55 -3.09 11.04 -0.96
N SER A 56 -3.49 11.81 0.08
CA SER A 56 -2.71 11.97 1.30
C SER A 56 -2.73 10.72 2.17
N ILE A 57 -3.85 10.02 2.28
CA ILE A 57 -3.98 8.83 3.13
C ILE A 57 -3.01 7.71 2.72
N PRO A 58 -2.83 7.33 1.45
CA PRO A 58 -1.79 6.38 1.05
C PRO A 58 -0.38 6.83 1.44
N ILE A 59 -0.07 8.12 1.34
CA ILE A 59 1.23 8.67 1.74
C ILE A 59 1.43 8.52 3.25
N LEU A 60 0.45 8.92 4.04
CA LEU A 60 0.47 8.75 5.50
C LEU A 60 0.63 7.27 5.90
N HIS A 61 -0.07 6.36 5.21
CA HIS A 61 0.07 4.93 5.46
C HIS A 61 1.51 4.45 5.21
N GLN A 62 2.13 4.84 4.11
CA GLN A 62 3.51 4.42 3.81
C GLN A 62 4.52 5.02 4.80
N VAL A 63 4.36 6.28 5.20
CA VAL A 63 5.19 6.91 6.23
C VAL A 63 5.03 6.20 7.57
N TYR A 64 3.80 5.88 7.97
CA TYR A 64 3.53 5.12 9.20
C TYR A 64 4.22 3.76 9.19
N VAL A 65 4.09 3.01 8.09
CA VAL A 65 4.73 1.69 7.93
C VAL A 65 6.25 1.82 7.98
N LEU A 66 6.83 2.75 7.21
CA LEU A 66 8.27 3.02 7.21
C LEU A 66 8.81 3.27 8.62
N LEU A 67 8.17 4.19 9.37
CA LEU A 67 8.62 4.56 10.69
C LEU A 67 8.52 3.37 11.66
N CYS A 68 7.37 2.70 11.70
CA CYS A 68 7.18 1.55 12.59
C CYS A 68 8.15 0.41 12.29
N TRP A 69 8.32 0.03 11.02
CA TRP A 69 9.21 -1.06 10.62
C TRP A 69 10.68 -0.75 10.90
N ARG A 70 11.15 0.41 10.46
CA ARG A 70 12.57 0.79 10.62
C ARG A 70 12.96 1.02 12.08
N LEU A 71 12.09 1.65 12.88
CA LEU A 71 12.33 1.83 14.31
C LEU A 71 12.30 0.49 15.04
N GLU A 72 11.42 -0.42 14.65
CA GLU A 72 11.39 -1.76 15.24
C GLU A 72 12.65 -2.56 14.91
N LEU A 73 13.06 -2.62 13.65
CA LEU A 73 14.28 -3.32 13.24
C LEU A 73 15.56 -2.79 13.90
N ARG A 74 15.62 -1.47 14.16
CA ARG A 74 16.82 -0.80 14.70
C ARG A 74 16.88 -0.81 16.22
N SER A 75 15.78 -0.65 16.90
CA SER A 75 15.74 -0.39 18.35
C SER A 75 14.64 -1.12 19.10
N GLN A 76 13.88 -1.99 18.40
CA GLN A 76 12.72 -2.68 18.98
C GLN A 76 11.76 -1.71 19.69
N SER A 77 11.57 -0.51 19.13
CA SER A 77 10.90 0.62 19.78
C SER A 77 9.49 0.31 20.28
N VAL A 78 8.79 -0.58 19.58
CA VAL A 78 7.42 -0.98 19.91
C VAL A 78 7.44 -2.20 20.83
N THR A 79 8.19 -3.24 20.47
CA THR A 79 8.20 -4.51 21.21
C THR A 79 8.91 -4.41 22.54
N SER A 80 9.94 -3.60 22.70
CA SER A 80 10.60 -3.37 23.98
C SER A 80 9.69 -2.71 25.01
N ARG A 81 8.76 -1.82 24.55
CA ARG A 81 7.87 -1.06 25.43
C ARG A 81 6.59 -1.86 25.82
N TRP A 82 6.01 -2.63 24.91
CA TRP A 82 4.72 -3.30 25.12
C TRP A 82 4.76 -4.82 24.96
N GLY A 83 5.93 -5.40 24.73
CA GLY A 83 6.08 -6.80 24.36
C GLY A 83 5.58 -7.09 22.94
N LEU A 84 6.00 -8.22 22.37
CA LEU A 84 5.69 -8.58 20.97
C LEU A 84 4.19 -8.59 20.69
N LYS A 85 3.40 -9.32 21.46
CA LYS A 85 1.96 -9.51 21.18
C LYS A 85 1.16 -8.20 21.23
N ARG A 86 1.38 -7.39 22.26
CA ARG A 86 0.64 -6.12 22.43
C ARG A 86 1.17 -5.06 21.48
N GLY A 87 2.49 -4.95 21.33
CA GLY A 87 3.14 -4.00 20.45
C GLY A 87 2.72 -4.19 19.00
N PHE A 88 2.79 -5.43 18.50
CA PHE A 88 2.34 -5.74 17.14
C PHE A 88 0.85 -5.48 16.94
N ARG A 89 -0.01 -5.76 17.93
CA ARG A 89 -1.44 -5.45 17.87
C ARG A 89 -1.68 -3.94 17.73
N ILE A 90 -0.98 -3.10 18.54
CA ILE A 90 -1.12 -1.64 18.47
C ILE A 90 -0.73 -1.14 17.08
N TYR A 91 0.43 -1.59 16.57
CA TYR A 91 0.87 -1.27 15.21
C TYR A 91 -0.17 -1.70 14.17
N THR A 92 -0.66 -2.94 14.25
CA THR A 92 -1.58 -3.53 13.28
C THR A 92 -2.92 -2.78 13.23
N ILE A 93 -3.42 -2.28 14.36
CA ILE A 93 -4.62 -1.42 14.39
C ILE A 93 -4.39 -0.16 13.54
N GLY A 94 -3.30 0.57 13.77
CA GLY A 94 -2.95 1.76 12.97
C GLY A 94 -2.78 1.42 11.49
N PHE A 95 -2.11 0.31 11.18
CA PHE A 95 -1.94 -0.19 9.82
C PHE A 95 -3.29 -0.41 9.13
N PHE A 96 -4.21 -1.17 9.74
CA PHE A 96 -5.50 -1.45 9.11
C PHE A 96 -6.45 -0.26 9.07
N VAL A 97 -6.39 0.65 10.04
CA VAL A 97 -7.13 1.92 9.98
C VAL A 97 -6.70 2.71 8.74
N LEU A 98 -5.41 2.95 8.56
CA LEU A 98 -4.89 3.67 7.40
C LEU A 98 -5.11 2.91 6.09
N PHE A 99 -4.92 1.59 6.10
CA PHE A 99 -5.18 0.73 4.94
C PHE A 99 -6.64 0.80 4.48
N SER A 100 -7.60 0.66 5.41
CA SER A 100 -9.03 0.74 5.10
C SER A 100 -9.44 2.15 4.67
N SER A 101 -8.85 3.18 5.29
CA SER A 101 -9.11 4.58 4.94
C SER A 101 -8.68 4.91 3.50
N ARG A 102 -7.67 4.22 2.94
CA ARG A 102 -7.29 4.37 1.52
C ARG A 102 -8.45 4.01 0.58
N PHE A 103 -9.11 2.88 0.84
CA PHE A 103 -10.24 2.43 0.02
C PHE A 103 -11.47 3.30 0.25
N LEU A 104 -11.73 3.67 1.50
CA LEU A 104 -12.87 4.52 1.84
C LEU A 104 -12.74 5.91 1.19
N SER A 105 -11.59 6.57 1.32
CA SER A 105 -11.38 7.89 0.71
C SER A 105 -11.47 7.86 -0.81
N LEU A 106 -10.98 6.79 -1.44
CA LEU A 106 -11.07 6.59 -2.87
C LEU A 106 -12.52 6.32 -3.32
N LEU A 107 -13.29 5.56 -2.55
CA LEU A 107 -14.72 5.34 -2.79
C LEU A 107 -15.49 6.67 -2.70
N LEU A 108 -15.26 7.46 -1.65
CA LEU A 108 -15.92 8.75 -1.47
C LEU A 108 -15.58 9.73 -2.60
N LEU A 109 -14.31 9.76 -3.03
CA LEU A 109 -13.90 10.52 -4.21
C LEU A 109 -14.61 10.02 -5.48
N ALA A 110 -14.68 8.70 -5.69
CA ALA A 110 -15.31 8.13 -6.87
C ALA A 110 -16.81 8.48 -6.97
N VAL A 111 -17.51 8.51 -5.81
CA VAL A 111 -18.91 8.96 -5.74
C VAL A 111 -19.01 10.48 -5.94
N ALA A 112 -18.11 11.26 -5.34
CA ALA A 112 -18.12 12.72 -5.45
C ALA A 112 -17.83 13.24 -6.88
N ASP A 113 -17.06 12.48 -7.66
CA ASP A 113 -16.66 12.79 -9.05
C ASP A 113 -17.32 11.83 -10.07
N GLN A 114 -18.43 11.18 -9.70
CA GLN A 114 -19.09 10.18 -10.57
C GLN A 114 -19.52 10.76 -11.92
N ALA A 115 -19.49 9.92 -12.95
CA ALA A 115 -19.86 10.26 -14.33
C ALA A 115 -19.07 11.42 -14.96
N SER A 116 -17.87 11.73 -14.42
CA SER A 116 -16.96 12.71 -15.01
C SER A 116 -16.27 12.20 -16.29
N LEU A 117 -16.37 10.89 -16.58
CA LEU A 117 -15.93 10.26 -17.82
C LEU A 117 -17.11 9.73 -18.64
N PRO A 118 -17.11 9.90 -19.97
CA PRO A 118 -18.16 9.38 -20.86
C PRO A 118 -17.96 7.87 -21.09
N MET A 119 -18.25 7.05 -20.08
CA MET A 119 -18.15 5.58 -20.17
C MET A 119 -19.53 4.94 -20.12
N SER A 120 -19.85 4.11 -21.12
CA SER A 120 -21.09 3.32 -21.11
C SER A 120 -21.07 2.29 -19.97
N MET A 121 -22.23 1.90 -19.47
CA MET A 121 -22.36 0.89 -18.42
C MET A 121 -21.72 -0.45 -18.84
N GLY A 122 -21.91 -0.86 -20.09
CA GLY A 122 -21.30 -2.08 -20.63
C GLY A 122 -19.77 -2.05 -20.57
N LEU A 123 -19.15 -0.91 -20.93
CA LEU A 123 -17.70 -0.73 -20.87
C LEU A 123 -17.19 -0.78 -19.42
N ARG A 124 -17.90 -0.13 -18.47
CA ARG A 124 -17.54 -0.17 -17.04
C ARG A 124 -17.48 -1.61 -16.53
N TRP A 125 -18.50 -2.41 -16.79
CA TRP A 125 -18.54 -3.81 -16.37
C TRP A 125 -17.50 -4.68 -17.10
N ALA A 126 -17.30 -4.46 -18.40
CA ALA A 126 -16.28 -5.19 -19.16
C ALA A 126 -14.87 -4.98 -18.62
N LEU A 127 -14.54 -3.75 -18.14
CA LEU A 127 -13.26 -3.45 -17.54
C LEU A 127 -13.18 -3.87 -16.06
N ALA A 128 -14.25 -3.68 -15.29
CA ALA A 128 -14.25 -3.95 -13.86
C ALA A 128 -14.22 -5.47 -13.55
N THR A 129 -14.94 -6.29 -14.32
CA THR A 129 -15.07 -7.73 -14.05
C THR A 129 -13.72 -8.46 -14.00
N PRO A 130 -12.81 -8.35 -15.00
CA PRO A 130 -11.53 -9.04 -14.94
C PRO A 130 -10.66 -8.52 -13.77
N ILE A 131 -10.68 -7.21 -13.48
CA ILE A 131 -9.94 -6.64 -12.34
C ILE A 131 -10.49 -7.21 -11.03
N PHE A 132 -11.82 -7.26 -10.88
CA PHE A 132 -12.46 -7.82 -9.68
C PHE A 132 -12.08 -9.28 -9.44
N LEU A 133 -12.11 -10.11 -10.49
CA LEU A 133 -11.76 -11.53 -10.37
C LEU A 133 -10.30 -11.73 -10.01
N VAL A 134 -9.38 -11.02 -10.68
CA VAL A 134 -7.94 -11.14 -10.43
C VAL A 134 -7.57 -10.60 -9.06
N ALA A 135 -8.03 -9.40 -8.72
CA ALA A 135 -7.75 -8.80 -7.41
C ALA A 135 -8.42 -9.58 -6.27
N GLY A 136 -9.63 -10.09 -6.49
CA GLY A 136 -10.35 -10.95 -5.54
C GLY A 136 -9.59 -12.24 -5.25
N TYR A 137 -9.11 -12.94 -6.31
CA TYR A 137 -8.29 -14.14 -6.13
C TYR A 137 -6.94 -13.82 -5.46
N ALA A 138 -6.34 -12.66 -5.75
CA ALA A 138 -5.13 -12.22 -5.05
C ALA A 138 -5.40 -11.98 -3.56
N MET A 139 -6.48 -11.31 -3.19
CA MET A 139 -6.88 -11.11 -1.79
C MET A 139 -7.22 -12.42 -1.09
N PHE A 140 -7.89 -13.36 -1.76
CA PHE A 140 -8.08 -14.72 -1.25
C PHE A 140 -6.74 -15.39 -0.97
N SER A 141 -5.79 -15.29 -1.90
CA SER A 141 -4.44 -15.87 -1.75
C SER A 141 -3.67 -15.26 -0.57
N VAL A 142 -3.80 -13.94 -0.37
CA VAL A 142 -3.22 -13.27 0.79
C VAL A 142 -3.84 -13.81 2.09
N LYS A 143 -5.16 -13.90 2.17
CA LYS A 143 -5.85 -14.39 3.36
C LYS A 143 -5.50 -15.85 3.67
N HIS A 144 -5.51 -16.71 2.65
CA HIS A 144 -5.45 -18.17 2.82
C HIS A 144 -4.02 -18.71 2.96
N TYR A 145 -3.09 -18.20 2.14
CA TYR A 145 -1.72 -18.75 2.07
C TYR A 145 -0.68 -17.86 2.78
N PHE A 146 -0.78 -16.54 2.63
CA PHE A 146 0.22 -15.61 3.16
C PHE A 146 -0.05 -15.22 4.62
N GLY A 147 -1.29 -14.94 4.94
CA GLY A 147 -1.77 -14.49 6.23
C GLY A 147 -1.67 -12.97 6.42
N PHE A 148 -2.70 -12.39 7.05
CA PHE A 148 -2.77 -10.94 7.27
C PHE A 148 -1.68 -10.39 8.19
N GLN A 149 -1.18 -11.19 9.14
CA GLN A 149 -0.07 -10.77 9.99
C GLN A 149 1.20 -10.54 9.17
N ARG A 150 1.49 -11.43 8.24
CA ARG A 150 2.64 -11.31 7.35
C ARG A 150 2.44 -10.17 6.34
N ALA A 151 1.22 -10.01 5.83
CA ALA A 151 0.85 -8.87 4.99
C ALA A 151 0.99 -7.52 5.71
N ALA A 152 0.82 -7.50 7.03
CA ALA A 152 1.07 -6.33 7.87
C ALA A 152 2.54 -6.21 8.34
N GLY A 153 3.44 -7.12 7.92
CA GLY A 153 4.88 -7.01 8.20
C GLY A 153 5.33 -7.51 9.57
N ILE A 154 4.70 -8.57 10.11
CA ILE A 154 5.13 -9.19 11.38
C ILE A 154 6.60 -9.62 11.35
N ASP A 155 7.15 -9.86 10.17
CA ASP A 155 8.56 -10.23 9.95
C ASP A 155 9.55 -9.18 10.52
N HIS A 156 9.10 -7.92 10.69
CA HIS A 156 9.87 -6.85 11.30
C HIS A 156 9.88 -6.91 12.84
N PHE A 157 8.86 -7.52 13.44
CA PHE A 157 8.62 -7.56 14.88
C PHE A 157 9.02 -8.89 15.50
N ASP A 158 8.76 -10.01 14.83
CA ASP A 158 8.96 -11.35 15.34
C ASP A 158 10.10 -12.09 14.63
N LEU A 159 11.19 -12.32 15.36
CA LEU A 159 12.35 -13.05 14.87
C LEU A 159 12.03 -14.47 14.38
N ALA A 160 10.98 -15.10 14.92
CA ALA A 160 10.57 -16.45 14.50
C ALA A 160 10.10 -16.49 13.04
N TYR A 161 9.69 -15.36 12.47
CA TYR A 161 9.31 -15.28 11.06
C TYR A 161 10.50 -15.26 10.11
N ARG A 162 11.69 -14.91 10.57
CA ARG A 162 12.91 -14.86 9.75
C ARG A 162 13.33 -16.22 9.20
N THR A 163 12.95 -17.30 9.90
CA THR A 163 13.24 -18.68 9.47
C THR A 163 12.12 -19.32 8.65
N LYS A 164 10.95 -18.69 8.56
CA LYS A 164 9.82 -19.22 7.80
C LYS A 164 10.04 -19.09 6.30
N PRO A 165 9.72 -20.13 5.51
CA PRO A 165 9.83 -20.05 4.06
C PRO A 165 8.89 -19.01 3.48
N MET A 166 9.26 -18.45 2.32
CA MET A 166 8.37 -17.57 1.56
C MET A 166 7.26 -18.39 0.92
N VAL A 167 6.05 -17.84 0.97
CA VAL A 167 4.86 -18.47 0.37
C VAL A 167 4.98 -18.50 -1.15
N ARG A 168 4.58 -19.64 -1.75
CA ARG A 168 4.59 -19.88 -3.20
C ARG A 168 3.27 -20.45 -3.71
N ASP A 169 2.20 -20.35 -2.94
CA ASP A 169 0.87 -20.87 -3.29
C ASP A 169 -0.07 -19.77 -3.74
N GLY A 170 -1.16 -20.14 -4.42
CA GLY A 170 -2.12 -19.20 -4.98
C GLY A 170 -1.45 -18.22 -5.94
N MET A 171 -1.77 -16.93 -5.84
CA MET A 171 -1.16 -15.87 -6.66
C MET A 171 0.36 -15.71 -6.41
N PHE A 172 0.88 -16.14 -5.27
CA PHE A 172 2.32 -16.11 -4.97
C PHE A 172 3.14 -17.11 -5.79
N ARG A 173 2.49 -18.02 -6.53
CA ARG A 173 3.14 -18.90 -7.51
C ARG A 173 3.73 -18.10 -8.69
N TRP A 174 3.03 -17.05 -9.11
CA TRP A 174 3.42 -16.25 -10.28
C TRP A 174 4.29 -15.05 -9.95
N THR A 175 4.16 -14.50 -8.74
CA THR A 175 4.97 -13.35 -8.29
C THR A 175 5.12 -13.35 -6.77
N LYS A 176 6.30 -12.94 -6.30
CA LYS A 176 6.55 -12.74 -4.86
C LYS A 176 5.74 -11.57 -4.28
N ASN A 177 5.30 -10.66 -5.14
CA ASN A 177 4.63 -9.41 -4.77
C ASN A 177 3.16 -9.40 -5.22
N ALA A 178 2.42 -10.52 -5.00
CA ALA A 178 1.05 -10.67 -5.44
C ALA A 178 0.12 -9.55 -4.94
N MET A 179 0.36 -9.01 -3.75
CA MET A 179 -0.38 -7.87 -3.20
C MET A 179 -0.21 -6.62 -4.05
N TYR A 180 1.01 -6.31 -4.47
CA TYR A 180 1.33 -5.10 -5.24
C TYR A 180 1.04 -5.24 -6.73
N THR A 181 1.19 -6.45 -7.26
CA THR A 181 0.92 -6.70 -8.68
C THR A 181 -0.58 -6.79 -8.96
N PHE A 182 -1.33 -7.48 -8.10
CA PHE A 182 -2.71 -7.84 -8.39
C PHE A 182 -3.73 -7.27 -7.39
N ALA A 183 -3.52 -7.42 -6.06
CA ALA A 183 -4.56 -7.04 -5.12
C ALA A 183 -4.81 -5.53 -5.07
N ILE A 184 -3.76 -4.70 -5.18
CA ILE A 184 -3.88 -3.23 -5.21
C ILE A 184 -4.70 -2.73 -6.40
N GLN A 185 -4.78 -3.50 -7.49
CA GLN A 185 -5.57 -3.14 -8.67
C GLN A 185 -7.07 -3.05 -8.38
N ALA A 186 -7.54 -3.59 -7.25
CA ALA A 186 -8.91 -3.35 -6.77
C ALA A 186 -9.26 -1.85 -6.63
N THR A 187 -8.26 -0.97 -6.45
CA THR A 187 -8.47 0.48 -6.40
C THR A 187 -9.05 1.05 -7.69
N TRP A 188 -8.76 0.44 -8.86
CA TRP A 188 -9.31 0.87 -10.14
C TRP A 188 -10.82 0.63 -10.25
N LEU A 189 -11.38 -0.34 -9.51
CA LEU A 189 -12.80 -0.64 -9.54
C LEU A 189 -13.66 0.57 -9.17
N PHE A 190 -13.21 1.38 -8.20
CA PHE A 190 -13.95 2.56 -7.77
C PHE A 190 -14.07 3.59 -8.90
N GLY A 191 -12.95 3.92 -9.56
CA GLY A 191 -12.94 4.87 -10.66
C GLY A 191 -13.69 4.37 -11.89
N ILE A 192 -13.51 3.10 -12.26
CA ILE A 192 -14.16 2.50 -13.44
C ILE A 192 -15.67 2.41 -13.24
N LEU A 193 -16.15 1.84 -12.13
CA LEU A 193 -17.58 1.66 -11.88
C LEU A 193 -18.32 2.98 -11.74
N ALA A 194 -17.71 3.97 -11.07
CA ALA A 194 -18.27 5.31 -10.97
C ALA A 194 -18.06 6.16 -12.25
N ALA A 195 -17.26 5.72 -13.20
CA ALA A 195 -16.76 6.53 -14.33
C ALA A 195 -16.15 7.87 -13.85
N SER A 196 -15.34 7.79 -12.78
CA SER A 196 -14.70 8.94 -12.16
C SER A 196 -13.28 9.10 -12.66
N ARG A 197 -13.02 10.24 -13.32
CA ARG A 197 -11.69 10.60 -13.81
C ARG A 197 -10.69 10.75 -12.66
N LEU A 198 -11.08 11.46 -11.60
CA LEU A 198 -10.21 11.73 -10.46
C LEU A 198 -9.88 10.46 -9.68
N ALA A 199 -10.86 9.57 -9.48
CA ALA A 199 -10.62 8.30 -8.81
C ALA A 199 -9.70 7.37 -9.62
N MET A 200 -9.79 7.38 -10.96
CA MET A 200 -8.84 6.64 -11.81
C MET A 200 -7.42 7.21 -11.72
N ILE A 201 -7.27 8.54 -11.67
CA ILE A 201 -5.97 9.19 -11.46
C ILE A 201 -5.36 8.76 -10.13
N VAL A 202 -6.15 8.76 -9.05
CA VAL A 202 -5.69 8.31 -7.73
C VAL A 202 -5.37 6.81 -7.71
N ALA A 203 -6.15 5.97 -8.40
CA ALA A 203 -5.85 4.54 -8.54
C ALA A 203 -4.52 4.31 -9.28
N CYS A 204 -4.26 5.07 -10.34
CA CYS A 204 -2.97 5.05 -11.03
C CYS A 204 -1.82 5.46 -10.10
N PHE A 205 -1.96 6.56 -9.38
CA PHE A 205 -1.00 7.00 -8.38
C PHE A 205 -0.72 5.88 -7.36
N GLN A 206 -1.75 5.27 -6.77
CA GLN A 206 -1.60 4.21 -5.78
C GLN A 206 -0.93 2.96 -6.35
N SER A 207 -1.23 2.59 -7.59
CA SER A 207 -0.63 1.43 -8.29
C SER A 207 0.87 1.60 -8.53
N VAL A 208 1.34 2.83 -8.75
CA VAL A 208 2.77 3.13 -8.89
C VAL A 208 3.42 3.33 -7.52
N TYR A 209 2.75 4.06 -6.63
CA TYR A 209 3.28 4.44 -5.33
C TYR A 209 3.59 3.24 -4.42
N VAL A 210 2.83 2.16 -4.53
CA VAL A 210 3.13 0.92 -3.78
C VAL A 210 4.48 0.32 -4.16
N TRP A 211 4.90 0.45 -5.42
CA TRP A 211 6.23 -0.01 -5.85
C TRP A 211 7.36 0.90 -5.36
N VAL A 212 7.10 2.19 -5.25
CA VAL A 212 8.07 3.12 -4.63
C VAL A 212 8.31 2.73 -3.17
N HIS A 213 7.25 2.39 -2.43
CA HIS A 213 7.36 1.84 -1.08
C HIS A 213 8.14 0.51 -1.05
N TYR A 214 7.80 -0.41 -1.94
CA TYR A 214 8.50 -1.69 -2.04
C TYR A 214 10.01 -1.50 -2.21
N PHE A 215 10.42 -0.74 -3.21
CA PHE A 215 11.85 -0.55 -3.49
C PHE A 215 12.56 0.33 -2.45
N GLY A 216 11.88 1.34 -1.91
CA GLY A 216 12.46 2.28 -0.94
C GLY A 216 12.48 1.77 0.50
N THR A 217 11.53 0.91 0.87
CA THR A 217 11.35 0.47 2.26
C THR A 217 11.38 -1.05 2.39
N GLU A 218 10.41 -1.74 1.80
CA GLU A 218 10.20 -3.16 2.07
C GLU A 218 11.35 -4.04 1.58
N LYS A 219 11.78 -3.86 0.32
CA LYS A 219 12.85 -4.70 -0.25
C LYS A 219 14.15 -4.60 0.56
N PRO A 220 14.69 -3.42 0.91
CA PRO A 220 15.88 -3.32 1.76
C PRO A 220 15.70 -3.97 3.14
N ASP A 221 14.50 -3.91 3.72
CA ASP A 221 14.21 -4.52 5.01
C ASP A 221 14.13 -6.04 4.90
N MET A 222 13.48 -6.57 3.86
CA MET A 222 13.40 -8.00 3.58
C MET A 222 14.76 -8.60 3.24
N ASP A 223 15.61 -7.88 2.49
CA ASP A 223 16.98 -8.31 2.21
C ASP A 223 17.79 -8.46 3.51
N TYR A 224 17.59 -7.55 4.48
CA TYR A 224 18.19 -7.63 5.81
C TYR A 224 17.60 -8.77 6.65
N ILE A 225 16.25 -8.87 6.73
CA ILE A 225 15.54 -9.86 7.57
C ILE A 225 15.86 -11.28 7.14
N TYR A 226 15.94 -11.54 5.83
CA TYR A 226 16.13 -12.87 5.26
C TYR A 226 17.55 -13.12 4.75
N HIS A 227 18.51 -12.24 5.05
CA HIS A 227 19.93 -12.37 4.67
C HIS A 227 20.13 -12.63 3.16
N ARG A 228 19.47 -11.84 2.31
CA ARG A 228 19.52 -11.95 0.84
C ARG A 228 20.42 -10.89 0.22
#